data_c8ad7c5c86058abc8faae1a4b53d5651
#
_entry.id   c8ad7c5c86058abc8faae1a4b53d5651
#
_cell.length_a   1.000
_cell.length_b   1.000
_cell.length_c   1.000
_cell.angle_alpha   90.00
_cell.angle_beta   90.00
_cell.angle_gamma   90.00
#
_symmetry.space_group_name_H-M   'P 1'
#
loop_
_entity.id
_entity.type
_entity.pdbx_description
1 polymer ?
#
loop_
_entity_poly.entity_id
_entity_poly.type
_entity_poly.pdbx_seq_one_letter_code
_entity_poly.pdbx_strand_id
1 'polypeptide(L)'
;MNTKFQIQIKTHNWEGGSPTITKDITLNDLIKFSNLAEMINKNSGNQTWNWFGNGKSLPTRWDGHHYVLDIWGLCKHMEENFDYKVEDINLVKEFFLRFTPHGCDGIEWIKFFKVEEITEL
;
A
#
# COMPACT_ATOMS: atom_id res chain seq x y z
N MET A 1 -7.92 -26.30 12.04
CA MET A 1 -7.27 -25.86 10.79
C MET A 1 -7.07 -24.37 10.80
N ASN A 2 -5.87 -23.96 10.48
CA ASN A 2 -5.59 -22.53 10.40
C ASN A 2 -6.04 -21.98 9.05
N THR A 3 -6.98 -21.06 9.07
CA THR A 3 -7.39 -20.37 7.88
C THR A 3 -6.26 -19.45 7.42
N LYS A 4 -5.90 -19.57 6.16
CA LYS A 4 -4.89 -18.71 5.55
C LYS A 4 -5.54 -17.59 4.79
N PHE A 5 -4.92 -16.44 4.85
CA PHE A 5 -5.35 -15.27 4.11
C PHE A 5 -4.24 -14.80 3.19
N GLN A 6 -4.62 -14.05 2.18
CA GLN A 6 -3.71 -13.54 1.19
C GLN A 6 -4.07 -12.08 0.91
N ILE A 7 -3.04 -11.26 0.78
CA ILE A 7 -3.21 -9.90 0.27
C ILE A 7 -2.70 -9.86 -1.17
N GLN A 8 -3.45 -9.19 -2.03
CA GLN A 8 -3.00 -8.90 -3.39
C GLN A 8 -3.02 -7.40 -3.59
N ILE A 9 -1.94 -6.87 -4.13
CA ILE A 9 -1.77 -5.45 -4.39
C ILE A 9 -1.39 -5.28 -5.85
N LYS A 10 -2.24 -4.60 -6.60
CA LYS A 10 -1.90 -4.20 -7.95
C LYS A 10 -1.16 -2.89 -7.91
N THR A 11 0.08 -2.92 -8.34
CA THR A 11 0.94 -1.74 -8.35
C THR A 11 0.93 -1.09 -9.73
N HIS A 12 1.41 0.15 -9.77
CA HIS A 12 1.57 0.89 -11.00
C HIS A 12 3.02 1.39 -11.09
N ASN A 13 3.67 1.12 -12.20
CA ASN A 13 5.00 1.60 -12.47
C ASN A 13 4.98 2.48 -13.72
N TRP A 14 5.54 3.66 -13.61
CA TRP A 14 5.61 4.63 -14.69
C TRP A 14 6.29 4.07 -15.95
N GLU A 15 7.35 3.29 -15.77
CA GLU A 15 8.16 2.78 -16.87
C GLU A 15 7.59 1.54 -17.56
N GLY A 16 6.41 1.12 -17.19
CA GLY A 16 5.75 -0.03 -17.77
C GLY A 16 5.68 -1.21 -16.84
N GLY A 17 4.62 -1.98 -17.02
CA GLY A 17 4.32 -3.09 -16.14
C GLY A 17 3.54 -2.65 -14.91
N SER A 18 2.53 -3.41 -14.57
CA SER A 18 1.72 -3.19 -13.38
C SER A 18 1.64 -4.52 -12.65
N PRO A 19 2.73 -4.94 -12.00
CA PRO A 19 2.75 -6.25 -11.36
C PRO A 19 1.75 -6.32 -10.21
N THR A 20 1.18 -7.49 -10.00
CA THR A 20 0.36 -7.77 -8.84
C THR A 20 1.24 -8.51 -7.83
N ILE A 21 1.32 -7.95 -6.65
CA ILE A 21 2.04 -8.56 -5.53
C ILE A 21 1.07 -9.43 -4.77
N THR A 22 1.46 -10.66 -4.50
CA THR A 22 0.65 -11.59 -3.73
C THR A 22 1.47 -12.09 -2.56
N LYS A 23 0.92 -11.96 -1.35
CA LYS A 23 1.59 -12.42 -0.14
C LYS A 23 0.61 -13.07 0.82
N ASP A 24 1.08 -14.11 1.50
CA ASP A 24 0.31 -14.72 2.57
C ASP A 24 0.34 -13.84 3.80
N ILE A 25 -0.79 -13.72 4.45
CA ILE A 25 -0.93 -12.91 5.67
C ILE A 25 -1.76 -13.66 6.69
N THR A 26 -1.70 -13.20 7.93
CA THR A 26 -2.51 -13.75 9.02
C THR A 26 -3.83 -13.01 9.15
N LEU A 27 -4.76 -13.58 9.94
CA LEU A 27 -6.00 -12.87 10.27
C LEU A 27 -5.70 -11.54 10.99
N ASN A 28 -4.69 -11.52 11.85
CA ASN A 28 -4.30 -10.29 12.52
C ASN A 28 -3.83 -9.22 11.54
N ASP A 29 -3.09 -9.62 10.51
CA ASP A 29 -2.67 -8.69 9.45
C ASP A 29 -3.88 -8.15 8.69
N LEU A 30 -4.83 -9.00 8.35
CA LEU A 30 -6.06 -8.60 7.67
C LEU A 30 -6.79 -7.52 8.46
N ILE A 31 -7.02 -7.76 9.75
CA ILE A 31 -7.69 -6.80 10.63
C ILE A 31 -6.88 -5.52 10.77
N LYS A 32 -5.57 -5.69 10.96
CA LYS A 32 -4.65 -4.59 11.19
C LYS A 32 -4.61 -3.60 10.03
N PHE A 33 -4.62 -4.11 8.79
CA PHE A 33 -4.43 -3.27 7.60
C PHE A 33 -5.72 -2.95 6.85
N SER A 34 -6.87 -3.45 7.30
CA SER A 34 -8.12 -3.30 6.55
C SER A 34 -8.52 -1.83 6.32
N ASN A 35 -8.43 -1.00 7.34
CA ASN A 35 -8.81 0.41 7.23
C ASN A 35 -7.85 1.19 6.31
N LEU A 36 -6.57 0.90 6.42
CA LEU A 36 -5.57 1.53 5.55
C LEU A 36 -5.79 1.13 4.09
N ALA A 37 -6.05 -0.16 3.84
CA ALA A 37 -6.33 -0.65 2.51
C ALA A 37 -7.61 -0.02 1.93
N GLU A 38 -8.65 0.12 2.73
CA GLU A 38 -9.89 0.75 2.31
C GLU A 38 -9.65 2.21 1.89
N MET A 39 -8.89 2.95 2.67
CA MET A 39 -8.54 4.32 2.34
C MET A 39 -7.76 4.39 1.02
N ILE A 40 -6.78 3.52 0.85
CA ILE A 40 -5.99 3.47 -0.37
C ILE A 40 -6.88 3.17 -1.58
N ASN A 41 -7.75 2.17 -1.49
CA ASN A 41 -8.67 1.81 -2.57
C ASN A 41 -9.60 2.97 -2.93
N LYS A 42 -10.10 3.68 -1.93
CA LYS A 42 -11.00 4.80 -2.15
C LYS A 42 -10.34 5.94 -2.94
N ASN A 43 -9.06 6.15 -2.72
CA ASN A 43 -8.34 7.30 -3.30
C ASN A 43 -7.51 6.97 -4.54
N SER A 44 -7.27 5.70 -4.84
CA SER A 44 -6.40 5.31 -5.95
C SER A 44 -7.14 5.06 -7.28
N GLY A 45 -8.44 4.82 -7.23
CA GLY A 45 -9.21 4.30 -8.37
C GLY A 45 -9.16 5.13 -9.65
N ASN A 46 -9.04 6.44 -9.55
CA ASN A 46 -9.10 7.32 -10.71
C ASN A 46 -7.76 7.88 -11.14
N GLN A 47 -6.73 7.74 -10.32
CA GLN A 47 -5.42 8.34 -10.57
C GLN A 47 -4.31 7.45 -10.02
N THR A 48 -4.28 6.22 -10.47
CA THR A 48 -3.36 5.21 -9.94
C THR A 48 -1.90 5.61 -10.08
N TRP A 49 -1.55 6.15 -11.25
CA TRP A 49 -0.18 6.61 -11.50
C TRP A 49 0.16 7.91 -10.77
N ASN A 50 -0.85 8.60 -10.28
CA ASN A 50 -0.72 9.89 -9.60
C ASN A 50 -1.19 9.79 -8.14
N TRP A 51 -1.03 8.63 -7.56
CA TRP A 51 -1.53 8.31 -6.24
C TRP A 51 -1.07 9.29 -5.17
N PHE A 52 0.16 9.78 -5.29
CA PHE A 52 0.74 10.76 -4.38
C PHE A 52 0.62 12.19 -4.88
N GLY A 53 -0.13 12.42 -5.95
CA GLY A 53 -0.26 13.73 -6.57
C GLY A 53 0.90 14.04 -7.53
N ASN A 54 0.62 14.81 -8.59
CA ASN A 54 1.63 15.29 -9.54
C ASN A 54 2.46 14.20 -10.24
N GLY A 55 1.95 12.98 -10.33
CA GLY A 55 2.65 11.89 -10.99
C GLY A 55 3.90 11.41 -10.29
N LYS A 56 4.02 11.66 -9.00
CA LYS A 56 5.21 11.27 -8.24
C LYS A 56 5.05 9.87 -7.68
N SER A 57 6.17 9.15 -7.60
CA SER A 57 6.25 7.88 -6.90
C SER A 57 6.14 8.07 -5.39
N LEU A 58 6.19 6.96 -4.65
CA LEU A 58 6.27 6.99 -3.19
C LEU A 58 7.37 7.96 -2.76
N PRO A 59 7.09 8.85 -1.80
CA PRO A 59 8.10 9.81 -1.37
C PRO A 59 9.30 9.12 -0.75
N THR A 60 10.49 9.58 -1.13
CA THR A 60 11.74 9.04 -0.63
C THR A 60 12.61 10.16 -0.08
N ARG A 61 13.55 9.79 0.76
CA ARG A 61 14.57 10.70 1.29
C ARG A 61 15.93 10.03 1.26
N TRP A 62 16.98 10.85 1.21
CA TRP A 62 18.35 10.37 1.28
C TRP A 62 18.76 10.18 2.75
N ASP A 63 19.28 9.01 3.09
CA ASP A 63 19.68 8.70 4.48
C ASP A 63 21.19 8.83 4.72
N GLY A 64 21.95 9.27 3.70
CA GLY A 64 23.40 9.33 3.76
C GLY A 64 24.08 8.25 2.91
N HIS A 65 23.35 7.21 2.53
CA HIS A 65 23.87 6.08 1.78
C HIS A 65 23.01 5.72 0.57
N HIS A 66 21.68 5.79 0.72
CA HIS A 66 20.73 5.44 -0.34
C HIS A 66 19.37 6.11 -0.07
N TYR A 67 18.48 6.04 -1.04
CA TYR A 67 17.12 6.55 -0.88
C TYR A 67 16.25 5.55 -0.13
N VAL A 68 15.55 6.03 0.88
CA VAL A 68 14.62 5.23 1.69
C VAL A 68 13.24 5.88 1.66
N LEU A 69 12.21 5.10 1.95
CA LEU A 69 10.84 5.59 2.02
C LEU A 69 10.71 6.70 3.06
N ASP A 70 10.17 7.84 2.65
CA ASP A 70 9.90 8.97 3.54
C ASP A 70 8.53 8.79 4.18
N ILE A 71 8.49 8.14 5.33
CA ILE A 71 7.24 7.86 6.03
C ILE A 71 6.55 9.12 6.49
N TRP A 72 7.31 10.10 6.97
CA TRP A 72 6.72 11.37 7.40
C TRP A 72 6.03 12.09 6.24
N GLY A 73 6.72 12.17 5.11
CA GLY A 73 6.16 12.78 3.90
C GLY A 73 4.92 12.04 3.42
N LEU A 74 4.95 10.72 3.47
CA LEU A 74 3.80 9.90 3.08
C LEU A 74 2.60 10.13 3.99
N CYS A 75 2.79 10.08 5.30
CA CYS A 75 1.71 10.28 6.26
C CYS A 75 1.10 11.68 6.14
N LYS A 76 1.94 12.69 5.98
CA LYS A 76 1.48 14.05 5.78
C LYS A 76 0.63 14.17 4.52
N HIS A 77 1.07 13.55 3.42
CA HIS A 77 0.33 13.54 2.17
C HIS A 77 -1.04 12.87 2.33
N MET A 78 -1.09 11.75 3.03
CA MET A 78 -2.34 11.03 3.30
C MET A 78 -3.33 11.87 4.09
N GLU A 79 -2.86 12.58 5.11
CA GLU A 79 -3.70 13.44 5.93
C GLU A 79 -4.21 14.66 5.16
N GLU A 80 -3.38 15.26 4.34
CA GLU A 80 -3.72 16.48 3.60
C GLU A 80 -4.60 16.22 2.39
N ASN A 81 -4.40 15.08 1.70
CA ASN A 81 -5.03 14.84 0.41
C ASN A 81 -6.08 13.73 0.41
N PHE A 82 -6.00 12.79 1.35
CA PHE A 82 -6.87 11.62 1.37
C PHE A 82 -7.84 11.62 2.56
N ASP A 83 -7.83 12.67 3.36
CA ASP A 83 -8.69 12.79 4.54
C ASP A 83 -8.54 11.57 5.46
N TYR A 84 -7.33 11.08 5.62
CA TYR A 84 -7.01 9.93 6.44
C TYR A 84 -6.12 10.36 7.59
N LYS A 85 -6.64 10.27 8.82
CA LYS A 85 -5.85 10.60 10.00
C LYS A 85 -4.92 9.43 10.35
N VAL A 86 -3.64 9.67 10.31
CA VAL A 86 -2.64 8.66 10.67
C VAL A 86 -2.49 8.63 12.18
N GLU A 87 -3.09 7.64 12.82
CA GLU A 87 -2.99 7.47 14.26
C GLU A 87 -1.75 6.69 14.67
N ASP A 88 -1.29 5.78 13.82
CA ASP A 88 -0.12 4.94 14.06
C ASP A 88 0.79 4.95 12.85
N ILE A 89 1.84 5.74 12.93
CA ILE A 89 2.83 5.86 11.87
C ILE A 89 3.55 4.52 11.61
N ASN A 90 3.71 3.70 12.65
CA ASN A 90 4.36 2.39 12.51
C ASN A 90 3.52 1.43 11.67
N LEU A 91 2.20 1.54 11.74
CA LEU A 91 1.31 0.75 10.91
C LEU A 91 1.51 1.06 9.43
N VAL A 92 1.55 2.34 9.08
CA VAL A 92 1.79 2.79 7.71
C VAL A 92 3.16 2.33 7.23
N LYS A 93 4.18 2.51 8.06
CA LYS A 93 5.54 2.09 7.76
C LYS A 93 5.62 0.58 7.49
N GLU A 94 5.02 -0.22 8.37
CA GLU A 94 5.02 -1.67 8.23
C GLU A 94 4.34 -2.09 6.92
N PHE A 95 3.16 -1.50 6.61
CA PHE A 95 2.43 -1.83 5.40
C PHE A 95 3.28 -1.59 4.14
N PHE A 96 3.83 -0.38 4.02
CA PHE A 96 4.56 -0.02 2.82
C PHE A 96 5.90 -0.74 2.69
N LEU A 97 6.56 -1.06 3.80
CA LEU A 97 7.81 -1.82 3.76
C LEU A 97 7.59 -3.31 3.48
N ARG A 98 6.47 -3.85 3.95
CA ARG A 98 6.17 -5.28 3.74
C ARG A 98 5.60 -5.57 2.36
N PHE A 99 4.76 -4.69 1.84
CA PHE A 99 3.89 -5.04 0.72
C PHE A 99 4.13 -4.25 -0.56
N THR A 100 4.85 -3.15 -0.52
CA THR A 100 5.14 -2.41 -1.74
C THR A 100 6.56 -2.68 -2.22
N PRO A 101 6.74 -2.95 -3.52
CA PRO A 101 8.07 -3.15 -4.05
C PRO A 101 8.82 -1.83 -4.13
N HIS A 102 10.13 -1.94 -4.12
CA HIS A 102 10.98 -0.81 -4.37
C HIS A 102 10.73 -0.27 -5.79
N GLY A 103 10.56 1.04 -5.92
CA GLY A 103 10.32 1.66 -7.22
C GLY A 103 8.87 1.67 -7.68
N CYS A 104 7.93 1.33 -6.79
CA CYS A 104 6.52 1.41 -7.08
C CYS A 104 6.08 2.88 -7.17
N ASP A 105 5.38 3.24 -8.25
CA ASP A 105 4.89 4.61 -8.44
C ASP A 105 3.53 4.84 -7.78
N GLY A 106 2.75 3.79 -7.60
CA GLY A 106 1.45 3.90 -6.97
C GLY A 106 0.77 2.55 -6.81
N ILE A 107 -0.43 2.57 -6.29
CA ILE A 107 -1.24 1.37 -6.04
C ILE A 107 -2.58 1.55 -6.73
N GLU A 108 -2.96 0.57 -7.56
CA GLU A 108 -4.27 0.60 -8.22
C GLU A 108 -5.36 0.08 -7.30
N TRP A 109 -5.10 -1.04 -6.63
CA TRP A 109 -6.04 -1.60 -5.67
C TRP A 109 -5.36 -2.57 -4.72
N ILE A 110 -6.03 -2.82 -3.59
CA ILE A 110 -5.64 -3.80 -2.59
C ILE A 110 -6.85 -4.70 -2.34
N LYS A 111 -6.66 -6.00 -2.40
CA LYS A 111 -7.71 -6.99 -2.14
C LYS A 111 -7.22 -8.04 -1.17
N PHE A 112 -8.14 -8.54 -0.35
CA PHE A 112 -7.88 -9.63 0.57
C PHE A 112 -8.65 -10.86 0.13
N PHE A 113 -8.05 -12.02 0.30
CA PHE A 113 -8.64 -13.30 -0.09
C PHE A 113 -8.50 -14.31 1.05
N LYS A 114 -9.47 -15.20 1.12
CA LYS A 114 -9.38 -16.39 1.96
C LYS A 114 -8.85 -17.51 1.07
N VAL A 115 -7.68 -18.04 1.42
CA VAL A 115 -6.94 -18.93 0.51
C VAL A 115 -7.64 -20.25 0.24
N GLU A 116 -8.31 -20.83 1.24
CA GLU A 116 -8.94 -22.13 1.10
C GLU A 116 -9.99 -22.19 -0.01
N GLU A 117 -10.67 -21.08 -0.27
CA GLU A 117 -11.74 -20.99 -1.27
C GLU A 117 -11.46 -19.94 -2.32
N ILE A 118 -10.34 -19.24 -2.20
CA ILE A 118 -10.00 -18.09 -3.03
C ILE A 118 -11.20 -17.11 -3.12
N THR A 119 -11.73 -16.80 -1.97
CA THR A 119 -12.89 -15.91 -1.85
C THR A 119 -12.42 -14.49 -1.50
N GLU A 120 -12.80 -13.53 -2.33
CA GLU A 120 -12.52 -12.12 -2.04
C GLU A 120 -13.36 -11.66 -0.85
N LEU A 121 -12.71 -10.96 0.06
CA LEU A 121 -13.36 -10.50 1.29
C LEU A 121 -13.79 -8.99 1.19
#